data_8fae9c7523d41ba06bd671a11a81300c
#
_entry.id   8fae9c7523d41ba06bd671a11a81300c
#
_cell.length_a   1.000
_cell.length_b   1.000
_cell.length_c   1.000
_cell.angle_alpha   90.00
_cell.angle_beta   90.00
_cell.angle_gamma   90.00
#
_symmetry.space_group_name_H-M   'P 1'
#
loop_
_entity.id
_entity.type
_entity.pdbx_description
1 polymer ?
#
loop_
_entity_poly.entity_id
_entity_poly.type
_entity_poly.pdbx_seq_one_letter_code
_entity_poly.pdbx_strand_id
1 'polypeptide(L)'
;MARLAFFGTPELAATCLQAVADVCAKGEHHLVLAVCQTDKPVGRGHKLEAPPVKQLALALGLPVLQPTTLRKDTPDGEAFYAAFKDAAVDVAIVVAYGRLIPQRVLDVPTQTFVNVHASLLPRWRGAAPIQRAIEAGDAETGVCLMHMVKELDAGDVFAESRVLIAADDTGETLAVKIGVLGGELLTAQLDDLIAGRLPRVAQPLEGLTWADMLKKEDGVVDFNRNARDVANRCRAFSPWPGSTAVIDGEVTKLFDATVTDLDTSGVVPGTIVDVDKERGVLFACVDKAVAFGRLQRPNKGPLPGWQWAQSRPKP
;
A
#
# COMPACT_ATOMS: atom_id res chain seq x y z
N MET A 1 8.44 11.12 29.41
CA MET A 1 7.59 11.92 28.51
C MET A 1 8.33 12.17 27.23
N ALA A 2 7.81 11.72 26.08
CA ALA A 2 8.49 11.85 24.78
C ALA A 2 7.64 12.66 23.80
N ARG A 3 8.32 13.36 22.89
CA ARG A 3 7.74 14.17 21.82
C ARG A 3 7.80 13.38 20.52
N LEU A 4 6.63 13.08 19.94
CA LEU A 4 6.48 12.21 18.78
C LEU A 4 6.12 13.03 17.54
N ALA A 5 6.78 12.74 16.41
CA ALA A 5 6.34 13.20 15.10
C ALA A 5 5.82 12.01 14.28
N PHE A 6 4.81 12.25 13.44
CA PHE A 6 4.23 11.23 12.58
C PHE A 6 4.36 11.61 11.10
N PHE A 7 4.95 10.74 10.30
CA PHE A 7 5.11 10.88 8.86
C PHE A 7 4.24 9.86 8.14
N GLY A 8 3.25 10.30 7.38
CA GLY A 8 2.36 9.40 6.66
C GLY A 8 1.52 10.13 5.63
N THR A 9 0.83 9.39 4.76
CA THR A 9 0.02 10.01 3.71
C THR A 9 -1.35 9.34 3.54
N PRO A 10 -1.47 8.02 3.21
CA PRO A 10 -2.74 7.38 2.88
C PRO A 10 -3.55 6.98 4.13
N GLU A 11 -4.72 6.39 3.89
CA GLU A 11 -5.65 5.92 4.93
C GLU A 11 -5.00 4.94 5.91
N LEU A 12 -4.20 4.00 5.42
CA LEU A 12 -3.43 3.08 6.25
C LEU A 12 -2.59 3.84 7.30
N ALA A 13 -1.94 4.94 6.90
CA ALA A 13 -1.17 5.78 7.82
C ALA A 13 -2.05 6.57 8.78
N ALA A 14 -3.22 7.03 8.33
CA ALA A 14 -4.18 7.72 9.19
C ALA A 14 -4.70 6.78 10.29
N THR A 15 -4.95 5.50 9.98
CA THR A 15 -5.32 4.48 10.97
C THR A 15 -4.24 4.32 12.06
N CYS A 16 -2.97 4.24 11.67
CA CYS A 16 -1.86 4.19 12.63
C CYS A 16 -1.71 5.50 13.43
N LEU A 17 -1.90 6.66 12.80
CA LEU A 17 -1.87 7.96 13.48
C LEU A 17 -2.95 8.05 14.55
N GLN A 18 -4.18 7.60 14.25
CA GLN A 18 -5.28 7.59 15.22
C GLN A 18 -4.92 6.71 16.43
N ALA A 19 -4.40 5.50 16.20
CA ALA A 19 -4.00 4.60 17.28
C ALA A 19 -2.94 5.24 18.20
N VAL A 20 -1.92 5.90 17.63
CA VAL A 20 -0.91 6.64 18.43
C VAL A 20 -1.53 7.82 19.16
N ALA A 21 -2.43 8.58 18.52
CA ALA A 21 -3.11 9.71 19.16
C ALA A 21 -3.93 9.26 20.38
N ASP A 22 -4.64 8.12 20.27
CA ASP A 22 -5.47 7.58 21.35
C ASP A 22 -4.62 7.15 22.56
N VAL A 23 -3.41 6.64 22.33
CA VAL A 23 -2.45 6.33 23.42
C VAL A 23 -1.91 7.62 24.02
N CYS A 24 -1.48 8.58 23.20
CA CYS A 24 -0.97 9.85 23.68
C CYS A 24 -2.00 10.64 24.50
N ALA A 25 -3.28 10.55 24.14
CA ALA A 25 -4.36 11.22 24.89
C ALA A 25 -4.54 10.67 26.33
N LYS A 26 -4.09 9.44 26.59
CA LYS A 26 -4.22 8.76 27.89
C LYS A 26 -2.91 8.75 28.70
N GLY A 27 -1.79 9.08 28.06
CA GLY A 27 -0.48 8.79 28.60
C GLY A 27 0.49 9.98 28.69
N GLU A 28 1.74 9.62 28.76
CA GLU A 28 2.84 10.54 29.05
C GLU A 28 3.54 11.06 27.78
N HIS A 29 3.11 10.65 26.59
CA HIS A 29 3.72 11.04 25.32
C HIS A 29 2.89 12.06 24.56
N HIS A 30 3.52 12.89 23.75
CA HIS A 30 2.87 13.95 23.02
C HIS A 30 3.15 13.84 21.52
N LEU A 31 2.09 13.70 20.71
CA LEU A 31 2.18 13.99 19.27
C LEU A 31 2.33 15.51 19.11
N VAL A 32 3.44 15.95 18.52
CA VAL A 32 3.74 17.37 18.35
C VAL A 32 3.64 17.85 16.91
N LEU A 33 3.68 16.93 15.94
CA LEU A 33 3.76 17.25 14.52
C LEU A 33 3.30 16.09 13.65
N ALA A 34 2.55 16.38 12.59
CA ALA A 34 2.31 15.47 11.49
C ALA A 34 2.97 15.98 10.20
N VAL A 35 3.55 15.07 9.42
CA VAL A 35 4.19 15.35 8.13
C VAL A 35 3.56 14.47 7.06
N CYS A 36 3.05 15.05 5.98
CA CYS A 36 2.43 14.29 4.89
C CYS A 36 2.77 14.89 3.53
N GLN A 37 2.42 14.19 2.45
CA GLN A 37 2.55 14.75 1.10
C GLN A 37 1.55 15.90 0.90
N THR A 38 1.83 16.74 -0.10
CA THR A 38 0.96 17.85 -0.50
C THR A 38 -0.40 17.36 -0.99
N ASP A 39 -1.41 18.22 -0.88
CA ASP A 39 -2.73 17.98 -1.44
C ASP A 39 -2.63 17.68 -2.93
N LYS A 40 -3.43 16.75 -3.42
CA LYS A 40 -3.41 16.29 -4.81
C LYS A 40 -4.74 16.54 -5.50
N PRO A 41 -4.75 16.86 -6.80
CA PRO A 41 -5.98 16.93 -7.56
C PRO A 41 -6.62 15.54 -7.70
N VAL A 42 -7.90 15.42 -7.33
CA VAL A 42 -8.66 14.17 -7.37
C VAL A 42 -9.91 14.34 -8.26
N GLY A 43 -10.30 13.24 -8.91
CA GLY A 43 -11.51 13.17 -9.72
C GLY A 43 -11.47 14.00 -11.01
N ARG A 44 -12.61 14.01 -11.74
CA ARG A 44 -12.72 14.70 -13.05
C ARG A 44 -12.64 16.21 -12.97
N GLY A 45 -12.87 16.80 -11.78
CA GLY A 45 -12.85 18.26 -11.56
C GLY A 45 -11.51 18.78 -11.05
N HIS A 46 -10.47 17.95 -10.89
CA HIS A 46 -9.16 18.32 -10.33
C HIS A 46 -9.24 19.11 -9.02
N LYS A 47 -10.28 18.86 -8.19
CA LYS A 47 -10.37 19.46 -6.87
C LYS A 47 -9.22 18.98 -6.01
N LEU A 48 -8.52 19.92 -5.37
CA LEU A 48 -7.45 19.58 -4.44
C LEU A 48 -8.06 18.90 -3.21
N GLU A 49 -7.57 17.71 -2.91
CA GLU A 49 -7.97 16.91 -1.75
C GLU A 49 -6.78 16.71 -0.83
N ALA A 50 -7.03 16.99 0.46
CA ALA A 50 -6.04 16.78 1.51
C ALA A 50 -5.85 15.28 1.74
N PRO A 51 -4.61 14.79 1.92
CA PRO A 51 -4.36 13.40 2.24
C PRO A 51 -5.00 13.02 3.60
N PRO A 52 -5.40 11.75 3.80
CA PRO A 52 -6.05 11.27 5.03
C PRO A 52 -5.32 11.66 6.31
N VAL A 53 -3.99 11.53 6.35
CA VAL A 53 -3.18 11.94 7.51
C VAL A 53 -3.34 13.44 7.81
N LYS A 54 -3.40 14.32 6.80
CA LYS A 54 -3.62 15.75 7.03
C LYS A 54 -5.01 16.01 7.62
N GLN A 55 -6.04 15.38 7.06
CA GLN A 55 -7.41 15.55 7.53
C GLN A 55 -7.54 15.17 9.00
N LEU A 56 -6.98 14.00 9.37
CA LEU A 56 -6.98 13.53 10.74
C LEU A 56 -6.12 14.41 11.65
N ALA A 57 -4.91 14.77 11.24
CA ALA A 57 -4.02 15.62 12.04
C ALA A 57 -4.66 16.97 12.38
N LEU A 58 -5.34 17.60 11.42
CA LEU A 58 -6.08 18.86 11.66
C LEU A 58 -7.24 18.67 12.62
N ALA A 59 -7.99 17.55 12.53
CA ALA A 59 -9.06 17.21 13.45
C ALA A 59 -8.54 16.99 14.89
N LEU A 60 -7.31 16.49 15.03
CA LEU A 60 -6.62 16.30 16.30
C LEU A 60 -5.94 17.58 16.82
N GLY A 61 -6.00 18.69 16.07
CA GLY A 61 -5.34 19.95 16.42
C GLY A 61 -3.81 19.92 16.29
N LEU A 62 -3.25 18.97 15.52
CA LEU A 62 -1.81 18.85 15.33
C LEU A 62 -1.32 19.83 14.25
N PRO A 63 -0.14 20.44 14.43
CA PRO A 63 0.58 21.11 13.36
C PRO A 63 0.87 20.14 12.21
N VAL A 64 0.70 20.59 10.96
CA VAL A 64 0.93 19.78 9.77
C VAL A 64 1.98 20.43 8.88
N LEU A 65 3.02 19.69 8.50
CA LEU A 65 3.99 20.09 7.48
C LEU A 65 3.78 19.28 6.20
N GLN A 66 3.76 19.97 5.07
CA GLN A 66 3.59 19.37 3.74
C GLN A 66 4.71 19.81 2.79
N PRO A 67 5.99 19.44 3.08
CA PRO A 67 7.08 19.84 2.22
C PRO A 67 6.92 19.24 0.82
N THR A 68 7.19 20.03 -0.22
CA THR A 68 7.24 19.53 -1.61
C THR A 68 8.51 18.73 -1.84
N THR A 69 9.55 18.98 -1.06
CA THR A 69 10.82 18.27 -1.10
C THR A 69 11.50 18.28 0.28
N LEU A 70 12.28 17.24 0.58
CA LEU A 70 13.15 17.16 1.77
C LEU A 70 14.63 17.42 1.42
N ARG A 71 14.91 17.80 0.16
CA ARG A 71 16.28 17.98 -0.33
C ARG A 71 16.94 19.20 0.33
N LYS A 72 18.22 19.03 0.69
CA LYS A 72 19.09 20.13 1.06
C LYS A 72 19.20 21.13 -0.10
N ASP A 73 19.50 22.36 0.22
CA ASP A 73 19.73 23.44 -0.75
C ASP A 73 18.50 23.83 -1.59
N THR A 74 17.31 23.52 -1.07
CA THR A 74 16.04 24.02 -1.61
C THR A 74 15.31 24.81 -0.53
N PRO A 75 14.66 25.94 -0.85
CA PRO A 75 13.98 26.78 0.15
C PRO A 75 12.99 26.00 0.99
N ASP A 76 12.18 25.14 0.36
CA ASP A 76 11.17 24.34 1.03
C ASP A 76 11.78 23.23 1.91
N GLY A 77 12.83 22.57 1.44
CA GLY A 77 13.55 21.56 2.21
C GLY A 77 14.30 22.13 3.41
N GLU A 78 14.83 23.35 3.32
CA GLU A 78 15.46 24.04 4.46
C GLU A 78 14.42 24.54 5.47
N ALA A 79 13.30 25.11 4.99
CA ALA A 79 12.20 25.51 5.85
C ALA A 79 11.61 24.32 6.62
N PHE A 80 11.39 23.19 5.93
CA PHE A 80 10.97 21.95 6.58
C PHE A 80 11.97 21.49 7.65
N TYR A 81 13.26 21.44 7.30
CA TYR A 81 14.30 20.98 8.22
C TYR A 81 14.36 21.84 9.48
N ALA A 82 14.30 23.16 9.34
CA ALA A 82 14.26 24.09 10.47
C ALA A 82 13.04 23.84 11.37
N ALA A 83 11.83 23.80 10.78
CA ALA A 83 10.59 23.55 11.53
C ALA A 83 10.59 22.18 12.22
N PHE A 84 11.11 21.12 11.56
CA PHE A 84 11.21 19.80 12.15
C PHE A 84 12.20 19.74 13.30
N LYS A 85 13.33 20.42 13.19
CA LYS A 85 14.32 20.55 14.27
C LYS A 85 13.75 21.33 15.47
N ASP A 86 13.04 22.43 15.22
CA ASP A 86 12.43 23.26 16.27
C ASP A 86 11.30 22.52 17.02
N ALA A 87 10.70 21.51 16.39
CA ALA A 87 9.72 20.64 17.04
C ALA A 87 10.31 19.77 18.16
N ALA A 88 11.64 19.67 18.28
CA ALA A 88 12.35 18.93 19.33
C ALA A 88 11.80 17.51 19.53
N VAL A 89 11.77 16.73 18.46
CA VAL A 89 11.20 15.39 18.40
C VAL A 89 12.16 14.37 19.01
N ASP A 90 11.63 13.46 19.83
CA ASP A 90 12.37 12.32 20.37
C ASP A 90 12.30 11.11 19.47
N VAL A 91 11.08 10.77 19.02
CA VAL A 91 10.84 9.64 18.12
C VAL A 91 9.99 10.11 16.93
N ALA A 92 10.43 9.78 15.72
CA ALA A 92 9.66 9.99 14.51
C ALA A 92 9.16 8.65 13.97
N ILE A 93 7.84 8.57 13.79
CA ILE A 93 7.13 7.39 13.29
C ILE A 93 6.81 7.61 11.81
N VAL A 94 7.14 6.64 10.96
CA VAL A 94 6.89 6.69 9.51
C VAL A 94 5.95 5.57 9.11
N VAL A 95 4.87 5.90 8.41
CA VAL A 95 3.93 4.93 7.84
C VAL A 95 3.54 5.39 6.45
N ALA A 96 3.98 4.69 5.43
CA ALA A 96 3.60 4.98 4.03
C ALA A 96 3.69 6.48 3.67
N TYR A 97 4.78 7.15 4.06
CA TYR A 97 4.99 8.57 3.75
C TYR A 97 5.18 8.82 2.25
N GLY A 98 5.80 7.85 1.55
CA GLY A 98 5.95 7.87 0.09
C GLY A 98 7.03 8.79 -0.44
N ARG A 99 8.02 9.15 0.39
CA ARG A 99 9.24 9.88 0.00
C ARG A 99 10.44 9.36 0.76
N LEU A 100 11.60 9.38 0.11
CA LEU A 100 12.86 9.12 0.77
C LEU A 100 13.16 10.24 1.78
N ILE A 101 13.53 9.83 2.99
CA ILE A 101 13.94 10.76 4.07
C ILE A 101 15.45 10.84 4.07
N PRO A 102 16.05 12.02 3.82
CA PRO A 102 17.50 12.19 3.79
C PRO A 102 18.13 11.98 5.17
N GLN A 103 19.39 11.52 5.22
CA GLN A 103 20.11 11.24 6.47
C GLN A 103 20.04 12.41 7.46
N ARG A 104 20.25 13.66 7.00
CA ARG A 104 20.16 14.84 7.85
C ARG A 104 18.83 15.00 8.59
N VAL A 105 17.73 14.47 8.01
CA VAL A 105 16.41 14.49 8.64
C VAL A 105 16.27 13.30 9.58
N LEU A 106 16.81 12.14 9.22
CA LEU A 106 16.87 10.96 10.09
C LEU A 106 17.66 11.21 11.38
N ASP A 107 18.64 12.13 11.34
CA ASP A 107 19.48 12.50 12.48
C ASP A 107 18.85 13.53 13.42
N VAL A 108 17.63 14.05 13.12
CA VAL A 108 16.98 15.09 13.95
C VAL A 108 16.39 14.54 15.24
N PRO A 109 15.62 13.44 15.26
CA PRO A 109 15.08 12.89 16.50
C PRO A 109 16.16 12.45 17.45
N THR A 110 15.96 12.73 18.74
CA THR A 110 16.98 12.43 19.76
C THR A 110 17.17 10.94 20.03
N GLN A 111 16.20 10.10 19.63
CA GLN A 111 16.25 8.67 19.85
C GLN A 111 16.23 7.86 18.55
N THR A 112 15.16 7.95 17.75
CA THR A 112 15.05 7.11 16.55
C THR A 112 14.02 7.62 15.55
N PHE A 113 14.20 7.21 14.30
CA PHE A 113 13.15 7.08 13.29
C PHE A 113 12.73 5.62 13.20
N VAL A 114 11.45 5.34 13.35
CA VAL A 114 10.86 4.00 13.18
C VAL A 114 9.89 3.99 12.03
N ASN A 115 10.01 2.97 11.16
CA ASN A 115 9.06 2.74 10.07
C ASN A 115 8.16 1.56 10.40
N VAL A 116 6.85 1.75 10.19
CA VAL A 116 5.85 0.67 10.17
C VAL A 116 5.80 0.14 8.74
N HIS A 117 6.57 -0.90 8.47
CA HIS A 117 6.69 -1.49 7.14
C HIS A 117 5.67 -2.59 6.93
N ALA A 118 4.97 -2.57 5.80
CA ALA A 118 3.82 -3.42 5.52
C ALA A 118 4.19 -4.79 4.95
N SER A 119 5.22 -5.43 5.50
CA SER A 119 5.60 -6.82 5.20
C SER A 119 6.38 -7.45 6.35
N LEU A 120 6.61 -8.76 6.26
CA LEU A 120 7.54 -9.50 7.12
C LEU A 120 8.94 -9.44 6.50
N LEU A 121 9.73 -8.46 6.93
CA LEU A 121 11.10 -8.27 6.45
C LEU A 121 12.00 -9.48 6.75
N PRO A 122 12.94 -9.83 5.86
CA PRO A 122 13.45 -9.07 4.73
C PRO A 122 12.64 -9.20 3.43
N ARG A 123 11.50 -9.93 3.45
CA ARG A 123 10.66 -10.08 2.27
C ARG A 123 9.91 -8.78 1.99
N TRP A 124 9.87 -8.40 0.70
CA TRP A 124 9.13 -7.24 0.18
C TRP A 124 9.64 -5.88 0.71
N ARG A 125 10.96 -5.65 0.74
CA ARG A 125 11.50 -4.30 0.86
C ARG A 125 11.04 -3.43 -0.30
N GLY A 126 10.61 -2.19 -0.06
CA GLY A 126 10.24 -1.24 -1.11
C GLY A 126 8.83 -0.67 -1.00
N ALA A 127 8.30 -0.18 -2.12
CA ALA A 127 7.15 0.74 -2.14
C ALA A 127 5.77 0.06 -2.13
N ALA A 128 5.66 -1.22 -2.55
CA ALA A 128 4.37 -1.89 -2.74
C ALA A 128 4.29 -3.30 -2.10
N PRO A 129 4.73 -3.48 -0.84
CA PRO A 129 4.82 -4.80 -0.22
C PRO A 129 3.47 -5.53 -0.14
N ILE A 130 2.37 -4.83 0.13
CA ILE A 130 1.01 -5.38 0.22
C ILE A 130 0.60 -6.02 -1.11
N GLN A 131 0.75 -5.29 -2.20
CA GLN A 131 0.38 -5.77 -3.53
C GLN A 131 1.27 -6.92 -4.00
N ARG A 132 2.58 -6.84 -3.72
CA ARG A 132 3.51 -7.90 -4.13
C ARG A 132 3.30 -9.20 -3.36
N ALA A 133 2.91 -9.15 -2.09
CA ALA A 133 2.56 -10.33 -1.32
C ALA A 133 1.33 -11.05 -1.92
N ILE A 134 0.27 -10.31 -2.26
CA ILE A 134 -0.93 -10.88 -2.91
C ILE A 134 -0.58 -11.43 -4.31
N GLU A 135 0.15 -10.65 -5.12
CA GLU A 135 0.54 -11.04 -6.49
C GLU A 135 1.32 -12.35 -6.49
N ALA A 136 2.25 -12.51 -5.54
CA ALA A 136 3.05 -13.73 -5.39
C ALA A 136 2.25 -14.92 -4.84
N GLY A 137 1.03 -14.71 -4.34
CA GLY A 137 0.22 -15.74 -3.73
C GLY A 137 0.72 -16.16 -2.34
N ASP A 138 1.38 -15.25 -1.61
CA ASP A 138 1.79 -15.50 -0.22
C ASP A 138 0.56 -15.85 0.63
N ALA A 139 0.70 -16.83 1.51
CA ALA A 139 -0.38 -17.24 2.40
C ALA A 139 -0.55 -16.28 3.59
N GLU A 140 0.54 -15.62 3.98
CA GLU A 140 0.59 -14.64 5.07
C GLU A 140 1.47 -13.45 4.69
N THR A 141 1.26 -12.35 5.36
CA THR A 141 2.10 -11.17 5.39
C THR A 141 2.09 -10.58 6.80
N GLY A 142 2.49 -9.33 6.96
CA GLY A 142 2.45 -8.71 8.27
C GLY A 142 2.97 -7.29 8.26
N VAL A 143 3.37 -6.86 9.45
CA VAL A 143 3.95 -5.55 9.71
C VAL A 143 5.23 -5.73 10.50
N CYS A 144 6.28 -4.99 10.14
CA CYS A 144 7.49 -4.85 10.94
C CYS A 144 7.63 -3.41 11.45
N LEU A 145 7.94 -3.25 12.73
CA LEU A 145 8.53 -2.02 13.25
C LEU A 145 10.03 -2.10 13.02
N MET A 146 10.59 -1.19 12.24
CA MET A 146 12.02 -1.22 11.90
C MET A 146 12.68 0.12 12.12
N HIS A 147 13.95 0.09 12.50
CA HIS A 147 14.79 1.27 12.53
C HIS A 147 15.06 1.77 11.12
N MET A 148 14.90 3.07 10.89
CA MET A 148 15.20 3.63 9.57
C MET A 148 16.69 3.94 9.42
N VAL A 149 17.24 3.48 8.31
CA VAL A 149 18.60 3.77 7.85
C VAL A 149 18.55 4.35 6.43
N LYS A 150 19.69 4.76 5.91
CA LYS A 150 19.78 5.33 4.56
C LYS A 150 19.40 4.35 3.45
N GLU A 151 19.73 3.07 3.64
CA GLU A 151 19.40 1.99 2.73
C GLU A 151 17.92 1.64 2.86
N LEU A 152 17.24 1.51 1.71
CA LEU A 152 15.80 1.30 1.66
C LEU A 152 15.37 0.03 2.40
N ASP A 153 14.58 0.21 3.45
CA ASP A 153 13.98 -0.83 4.30
C ASP A 153 14.96 -1.91 4.80
N ALA A 154 16.24 -1.53 5.00
CA ALA A 154 17.33 -2.44 5.39
C ALA A 154 17.69 -2.41 6.88
N GLY A 155 17.07 -1.51 7.66
CA GLY A 155 17.38 -1.37 9.08
C GLY A 155 16.91 -2.54 9.94
N ASP A 156 17.39 -2.59 11.16
CA ASP A 156 17.05 -3.63 12.13
C ASP A 156 15.55 -3.62 12.46
N VAL A 157 14.99 -4.79 12.67
CA VAL A 157 13.60 -4.98 13.08
C VAL A 157 13.51 -4.99 14.61
N PHE A 158 12.58 -4.22 15.16
CA PHE A 158 12.27 -4.18 16.58
C PHE A 158 11.21 -5.21 16.97
N ALA A 159 10.16 -5.33 16.15
CA ALA A 159 9.03 -6.22 16.39
C ALA A 159 8.30 -6.50 15.07
N GLU A 160 7.55 -7.60 15.04
CA GLU A 160 6.70 -7.97 13.91
C GLU A 160 5.34 -8.48 14.37
N SER A 161 4.34 -8.38 13.50
CA SER A 161 3.04 -9.00 13.66
C SER A 161 2.55 -9.57 12.33
N ARG A 162 1.84 -10.70 12.35
CA ARG A 162 1.46 -11.48 11.17
C ARG A 162 -0.03 -11.46 10.94
N VAL A 163 -0.43 -11.56 9.67
CA VAL A 163 -1.83 -11.69 9.24
C VAL A 163 -1.92 -12.63 8.03
N LEU A 164 -2.94 -13.49 8.02
CA LEU A 164 -3.24 -14.33 6.87
C LEU A 164 -3.82 -13.48 5.72
N ILE A 165 -3.40 -13.79 4.50
CA ILE A 165 -3.98 -13.23 3.28
C ILE A 165 -5.15 -14.12 2.87
N ALA A 166 -6.38 -13.63 2.99
CA ALA A 166 -7.56 -14.35 2.58
C ALA A 166 -7.64 -14.51 1.05
N ALA A 167 -8.33 -15.54 0.60
CA ALA A 167 -8.44 -15.83 -0.84
C ALA A 167 -9.11 -14.70 -1.64
N ASP A 168 -9.95 -13.90 -1.00
CA ASP A 168 -10.67 -12.74 -1.54
C ASP A 168 -10.04 -11.38 -1.19
N ASP A 169 -8.91 -11.37 -0.45
CA ASP A 169 -8.22 -10.11 -0.17
C ASP A 169 -7.73 -9.45 -1.46
N THR A 170 -8.05 -8.17 -1.55
CA THR A 170 -7.52 -7.25 -2.57
C THR A 170 -6.40 -6.39 -1.97
N GLY A 171 -5.68 -5.65 -2.83
CA GLY A 171 -4.72 -4.65 -2.35
C GLY A 171 -5.34 -3.66 -1.37
N GLU A 172 -6.61 -3.28 -1.58
CA GLU A 172 -7.35 -2.37 -0.71
C GLU A 172 -7.73 -3.02 0.63
N THR A 173 -8.36 -4.20 0.62
CA THR A 173 -8.81 -4.85 1.87
C THR A 173 -7.64 -5.27 2.75
N LEU A 174 -6.56 -5.76 2.15
CA LEU A 174 -5.35 -6.10 2.89
C LEU A 174 -4.67 -4.84 3.46
N ALA A 175 -4.68 -3.71 2.74
CA ALA A 175 -4.15 -2.44 3.27
C ALA A 175 -4.91 -1.98 4.52
N VAL A 176 -6.22 -2.18 4.58
CA VAL A 176 -7.01 -1.88 5.80
C VAL A 176 -6.57 -2.78 6.97
N LYS A 177 -6.44 -4.10 6.75
CA LYS A 177 -5.95 -5.04 7.77
C LYS A 177 -4.55 -4.66 8.27
N ILE A 178 -3.65 -4.33 7.36
CA ILE A 178 -2.28 -3.91 7.68
C ILE A 178 -2.26 -2.59 8.47
N GLY A 179 -3.14 -1.64 8.14
CA GLY A 179 -3.26 -0.39 8.90
C GLY A 179 -3.65 -0.61 10.36
N VAL A 180 -4.64 -1.48 10.60
CA VAL A 180 -5.06 -1.86 11.96
C VAL A 180 -3.93 -2.58 12.69
N LEU A 181 -3.37 -3.63 12.07
CA LEU A 181 -2.29 -4.43 12.64
C LEU A 181 -1.05 -3.56 12.97
N GLY A 182 -0.71 -2.62 12.08
CA GLY A 182 0.40 -1.68 12.28
C GLY A 182 0.17 -0.73 13.44
N GLY A 183 -1.05 -0.22 13.58
CA GLY A 183 -1.46 0.62 14.72
C GLY A 183 -1.38 -0.14 16.04
N GLU A 184 -1.90 -1.38 16.09
CA GLU A 184 -1.87 -2.24 17.27
C GLU A 184 -0.43 -2.59 17.66
N LEU A 185 0.39 -3.04 16.72
CA LEU A 185 1.80 -3.36 16.98
C LEU A 185 2.57 -2.15 17.49
N LEU A 186 2.41 -1.00 16.82
CA LEU A 186 3.10 0.23 17.19
C LEU A 186 2.72 0.68 18.60
N THR A 187 1.44 0.70 18.93
CA THR A 187 0.96 1.15 20.25
C THR A 187 1.34 0.18 21.36
N ALA A 188 1.30 -1.13 21.11
CA ALA A 188 1.75 -2.14 22.07
C ALA A 188 3.25 -2.05 22.39
N GLN A 189 4.05 -1.55 21.47
CA GLN A 189 5.51 -1.45 21.62
C GLN A 189 6.02 -0.02 21.90
N LEU A 190 5.12 0.97 21.94
CA LEU A 190 5.49 2.38 21.95
C LEU A 190 6.37 2.76 23.15
N ASP A 191 5.97 2.37 24.35
CA ASP A 191 6.70 2.69 25.60
C ASP A 191 8.07 2.02 25.64
N ASP A 192 8.17 0.78 25.18
CA ASP A 192 9.43 0.04 25.11
C ASP A 192 10.34 0.57 24.01
N LEU A 193 9.77 1.01 22.89
CA LEU A 193 10.49 1.69 21.82
C LEU A 193 11.13 2.99 22.33
N ILE A 194 10.33 3.85 22.98
CA ILE A 194 10.77 5.13 23.54
C ILE A 194 11.82 4.94 24.64
N ALA A 195 11.65 3.91 25.47
CA ALA A 195 12.60 3.59 26.52
C ALA A 195 13.87 2.89 26.00
N GLY A 196 13.96 2.59 24.72
CA GLY A 196 15.10 1.88 24.12
C GLY A 196 15.24 0.42 24.60
N ARG A 197 14.14 -0.20 25.04
CA ARG A 197 14.14 -1.59 25.56
C ARG A 197 13.91 -2.64 24.48
N LEU A 198 13.41 -2.25 23.31
CA LEU A 198 13.18 -3.20 22.22
C LEU A 198 14.52 -3.71 21.65
N PRO A 199 14.62 -5.02 21.39
CA PRO A 199 15.79 -5.57 20.72
C PRO A 199 15.87 -5.03 19.27
N ARG A 200 17.09 -4.88 18.77
CA ARG A 200 17.36 -4.61 17.36
C ARG A 200 17.87 -5.88 16.71
N VAL A 201 17.05 -6.47 15.84
CA VAL A 201 17.38 -7.71 15.13
C VAL A 201 17.74 -7.39 13.70
N ALA A 202 18.99 -7.64 13.32
CA ALA A 202 19.44 -7.44 11.95
C ALA A 202 18.67 -8.35 10.99
N GLN A 203 18.27 -7.80 9.85
CA GLN A 203 17.56 -8.59 8.84
C GLN A 203 18.51 -9.59 8.17
N PRO A 204 18.12 -10.87 8.02
CA PRO A 204 18.90 -11.83 7.26
C PRO A 204 18.92 -11.45 5.78
N LEU A 205 19.94 -11.88 5.05
CA LEU A 205 19.98 -11.75 3.58
C LEU A 205 19.15 -12.82 2.90
N GLU A 206 19.00 -13.97 3.53
CA GLU A 206 18.12 -15.04 3.05
C GLU A 206 16.65 -14.59 3.06
N GLY A 207 15.93 -14.89 1.96
CA GLY A 207 14.53 -14.50 1.81
C GLY A 207 14.31 -13.03 1.43
N LEU A 208 15.37 -12.25 1.21
CA LEU A 208 15.23 -10.86 0.75
C LEU A 208 14.58 -10.81 -0.64
N THR A 209 13.52 -10.03 -0.74
CA THR A 209 12.84 -9.75 -2.01
C THR A 209 12.46 -8.26 -2.08
N TRP A 210 12.19 -7.79 -3.31
CA TRP A 210 11.87 -6.40 -3.56
C TRP A 210 10.41 -6.22 -3.97
N ALA A 211 9.79 -5.15 -3.50
CA ALA A 211 8.45 -4.71 -3.81
C ALA A 211 8.50 -3.37 -4.54
N ASP A 212 8.85 -3.42 -5.82
CA ASP A 212 8.95 -2.23 -6.68
C ASP A 212 7.63 -1.47 -6.72
N MET A 213 7.74 -0.14 -6.85
CA MET A 213 6.59 0.75 -7.01
C MET A 213 5.75 0.31 -8.21
N LEU A 214 4.44 0.23 -7.99
CA LEU A 214 3.50 -0.08 -9.07
C LEU A 214 3.45 1.04 -10.10
N LYS A 215 3.28 0.64 -11.36
CA LYS A 215 3.07 1.51 -12.51
C LYS A 215 1.72 1.23 -13.14
N LYS A 216 1.21 2.15 -13.93
CA LYS A 216 -0.06 1.98 -14.63
C LYS A 216 -0.04 0.77 -15.56
N GLU A 217 1.10 0.51 -16.17
CA GLU A 217 1.33 -0.59 -17.12
C GLU A 217 1.26 -1.96 -16.44
N ASP A 218 1.54 -2.03 -15.13
CA ASP A 218 1.40 -3.27 -14.35
C ASP A 218 -0.04 -3.81 -14.35
N GLY A 219 -1.02 -2.94 -14.57
CA GLY A 219 -2.43 -3.31 -14.68
C GLY A 219 -2.81 -4.03 -15.97
N VAL A 220 -1.93 -4.15 -16.95
CA VAL A 220 -2.22 -4.92 -18.16
C VAL A 220 -2.17 -6.41 -17.84
N VAL A 221 -3.29 -7.11 -18.10
CA VAL A 221 -3.40 -8.55 -17.82
C VAL A 221 -2.65 -9.33 -18.87
N ASP A 222 -1.74 -10.18 -18.42
CA ASP A 222 -1.02 -11.15 -19.24
C ASP A 222 -1.65 -12.55 -19.07
N PHE A 223 -2.47 -12.95 -20.02
CA PHE A 223 -3.13 -14.25 -20.01
C PHE A 223 -2.17 -15.44 -20.32
N ASN A 224 -0.91 -15.18 -20.72
CA ASN A 224 0.12 -16.23 -20.89
C ASN A 224 0.69 -16.71 -19.55
N ARG A 225 -0.06 -16.58 -18.48
CA ARG A 225 0.24 -17.07 -17.13
C ARG A 225 -0.83 -18.08 -16.69
N ASN A 226 -0.57 -18.78 -15.59
CA ASN A 226 -1.58 -19.61 -14.95
C ASN A 226 -2.76 -18.75 -14.46
N ALA A 227 -3.97 -19.32 -14.49
CA ALA A 227 -5.19 -18.60 -14.08
C ALA A 227 -5.10 -18.06 -12.64
N ARG A 228 -4.41 -18.77 -11.74
CA ARG A 228 -4.19 -18.32 -10.36
C ARG A 228 -3.30 -17.08 -10.31
N ASP A 229 -2.21 -17.04 -11.07
CA ASP A 229 -1.31 -15.88 -11.12
C ASP A 229 -2.03 -14.66 -11.67
N VAL A 230 -2.86 -14.85 -12.72
CA VAL A 230 -3.70 -13.80 -13.28
C VAL A 230 -4.69 -13.28 -12.23
N ALA A 231 -5.42 -14.16 -11.54
CA ALA A 231 -6.38 -13.78 -10.52
C ALA A 231 -5.71 -13.06 -9.34
N ASN A 232 -4.58 -13.59 -8.84
CA ASN A 232 -3.79 -12.96 -7.78
C ASN A 232 -3.35 -11.54 -8.16
N ARG A 233 -2.83 -11.37 -9.38
CA ARG A 233 -2.40 -10.06 -9.88
C ARG A 233 -3.56 -9.09 -9.98
N CYS A 234 -4.71 -9.53 -10.47
CA CYS A 234 -5.90 -8.68 -10.59
C CYS A 234 -6.40 -8.19 -9.22
N ARG A 235 -6.46 -9.07 -8.21
CA ARG A 235 -6.87 -8.68 -6.87
C ARG A 235 -5.80 -7.85 -6.15
N ALA A 236 -4.52 -8.15 -6.35
CA ALA A 236 -3.42 -7.36 -5.81
C ALA A 236 -3.46 -5.89 -6.25
N PHE A 237 -3.81 -5.67 -7.50
CA PHE A 237 -3.81 -4.34 -8.12
C PHE A 237 -5.17 -3.63 -8.06
N SER A 238 -6.11 -4.16 -7.32
CA SER A 238 -7.39 -3.49 -7.06
C SER A 238 -7.26 -2.58 -5.81
N PRO A 239 -7.66 -1.30 -5.88
CA PRO A 239 -8.28 -0.61 -7.03
C PRO A 239 -7.27 0.00 -8.01
N TRP A 240 -5.99 0.09 -7.68
CA TRP A 240 -4.95 0.72 -8.49
C TRP A 240 -3.71 -0.18 -8.64
N PRO A 241 -3.16 -0.29 -9.85
CA PRO A 241 -3.53 0.36 -11.11
C PRO A 241 -4.83 -0.15 -11.75
N GLY A 242 -5.44 -1.19 -11.18
CA GLY A 242 -6.56 -1.92 -11.74
C GLY A 242 -6.13 -2.91 -12.80
N SER A 243 -7.07 -3.66 -13.38
CA SER A 243 -6.80 -4.66 -14.40
C SER A 243 -7.41 -4.25 -15.74
N THR A 244 -6.63 -4.36 -16.82
CA THR A 244 -7.07 -4.01 -18.18
C THR A 244 -6.60 -5.04 -19.19
N ALA A 245 -7.40 -5.24 -20.24
CA ALA A 245 -7.01 -5.98 -21.44
C ALA A 245 -7.54 -5.30 -22.69
N VAL A 246 -6.90 -5.54 -23.84
CA VAL A 246 -7.46 -5.12 -25.13
C VAL A 246 -8.40 -6.21 -25.62
N ILE A 247 -9.70 -5.88 -25.77
CA ILE A 247 -10.73 -6.78 -26.24
C ILE A 247 -11.47 -6.08 -27.39
N ASP A 248 -11.58 -6.75 -28.53
CA ASP A 248 -12.18 -6.17 -29.75
C ASP A 248 -11.55 -4.80 -30.14
N GLY A 249 -10.23 -4.64 -29.90
CA GLY A 249 -9.53 -3.40 -30.19
C GLY A 249 -9.69 -2.26 -29.16
N GLU A 250 -10.47 -2.46 -28.10
CA GLU A 250 -10.71 -1.47 -27.04
C GLU A 250 -10.06 -1.87 -25.71
N VAL A 251 -9.45 -0.89 -25.00
CA VAL A 251 -8.95 -1.10 -23.65
C VAL A 251 -10.12 -1.24 -22.69
N THR A 252 -10.35 -2.46 -22.22
CA THR A 252 -11.44 -2.81 -21.30
C THR A 252 -10.88 -3.03 -19.89
N LYS A 253 -11.52 -2.45 -18.87
CA LYS A 253 -11.19 -2.76 -17.46
C LYS A 253 -11.90 -4.04 -17.04
N LEU A 254 -11.19 -4.83 -16.25
CA LEU A 254 -11.60 -6.15 -15.76
C LEU A 254 -11.68 -6.13 -14.24
N PHE A 255 -12.75 -6.70 -13.68
CA PHE A 255 -12.99 -6.72 -12.24
C PHE A 255 -13.44 -8.10 -11.78
N ASP A 256 -13.26 -8.36 -10.48
CA ASP A 256 -13.77 -9.56 -9.80
C ASP A 256 -13.22 -10.85 -10.44
N ALA A 257 -11.90 -10.91 -10.58
CA ALA A 257 -11.20 -12.05 -11.17
C ALA A 257 -11.31 -13.29 -10.26
N THR A 258 -11.76 -14.42 -10.82
CA THR A 258 -11.85 -15.70 -10.12
C THR A 258 -11.32 -16.83 -10.99
N VAL A 259 -10.60 -17.78 -10.38
CA VAL A 259 -10.14 -18.99 -11.08
C VAL A 259 -11.30 -19.95 -11.24
N THR A 260 -11.42 -20.57 -12.42
CA THR A 260 -12.43 -21.61 -12.69
C THR A 260 -11.75 -22.98 -12.85
N ASP A 261 -12.55 -24.05 -12.86
CA ASP A 261 -12.04 -25.40 -13.14
C ASP A 261 -12.06 -25.76 -14.63
N LEU A 262 -12.48 -24.84 -15.52
CA LEU A 262 -12.47 -25.06 -16.95
C LEU A 262 -11.02 -25.15 -17.46
N ASP A 263 -10.62 -26.32 -17.92
CA ASP A 263 -9.33 -26.54 -18.57
C ASP A 263 -9.28 -25.81 -19.92
N THR A 264 -8.28 -25.00 -20.10
CA THR A 264 -8.02 -24.26 -21.34
C THR A 264 -6.67 -24.58 -21.95
N SER A 265 -6.07 -25.71 -21.56
CA SER A 265 -4.79 -26.17 -22.12
C SER A 265 -4.91 -26.32 -23.65
N GLY A 266 -4.01 -25.64 -24.38
CA GLY A 266 -4.02 -25.63 -25.85
C GLY A 266 -4.96 -24.59 -26.49
N VAL A 267 -5.75 -23.86 -25.71
CA VAL A 267 -6.50 -22.69 -26.20
C VAL A 267 -5.58 -21.47 -26.18
N VAL A 268 -5.70 -20.60 -27.18
CA VAL A 268 -4.90 -19.36 -27.24
C VAL A 268 -5.21 -18.49 -26.03
N PRO A 269 -4.23 -18.17 -25.18
CA PRO A 269 -4.46 -17.32 -24.01
C PRO A 269 -5.08 -15.97 -24.35
N GLY A 270 -6.05 -15.51 -23.54
CA GLY A 270 -6.82 -14.30 -23.78
C GLY A 270 -8.06 -14.50 -24.66
N THR A 271 -8.28 -15.71 -25.21
CA THR A 271 -9.55 -16.03 -25.91
C THR A 271 -10.70 -16.10 -24.90
N ILE A 272 -11.84 -15.52 -25.25
CA ILE A 272 -13.08 -15.71 -24.49
C ILE A 272 -13.60 -17.12 -24.80
N VAL A 273 -13.65 -17.97 -23.78
CA VAL A 273 -14.03 -19.38 -23.91
C VAL A 273 -15.46 -19.65 -23.45
N ASP A 274 -16.01 -18.78 -22.59
CA ASP A 274 -17.39 -18.90 -22.12
C ASP A 274 -17.92 -17.56 -21.59
N VAL A 275 -19.25 -17.44 -21.50
CA VAL A 275 -19.94 -16.31 -20.88
C VAL A 275 -21.03 -16.86 -19.95
N ASP A 276 -20.81 -16.76 -18.68
CA ASP A 276 -21.67 -17.27 -17.62
C ASP A 276 -22.38 -16.12 -16.89
N LYS A 277 -23.66 -16.32 -16.52
CA LYS A 277 -24.46 -15.27 -15.87
C LYS A 277 -23.96 -14.93 -14.45
N GLU A 278 -23.44 -15.91 -13.74
CA GLU A 278 -23.00 -15.76 -12.35
C GLU A 278 -21.51 -15.39 -12.27
N ARG A 279 -20.67 -16.08 -13.06
CA ARG A 279 -19.22 -15.92 -13.05
C ARG A 279 -18.71 -14.80 -13.95
N GLY A 280 -19.48 -14.41 -14.98
CA GLY A 280 -19.12 -13.37 -15.94
C GLY A 280 -18.48 -13.89 -17.21
N VAL A 281 -17.42 -13.24 -17.72
CA VAL A 281 -16.71 -13.61 -18.95
C VAL A 281 -15.48 -14.42 -18.61
N LEU A 282 -15.35 -15.59 -19.19
CA LEU A 282 -14.22 -16.51 -18.96
C LEU A 282 -13.19 -16.37 -20.09
N PHE A 283 -11.95 -16.11 -19.68
CA PHE A 283 -10.80 -16.00 -20.58
C PHE A 283 -9.85 -17.16 -20.36
N ALA A 284 -9.34 -17.74 -21.45
CA ALA A 284 -8.32 -18.76 -21.38
C ALA A 284 -7.00 -18.22 -20.81
N CYS A 285 -6.42 -18.92 -19.86
CA CYS A 285 -5.02 -18.82 -19.48
C CYS A 285 -4.27 -20.09 -19.97
N VAL A 286 -3.00 -20.28 -19.56
CA VAL A 286 -2.19 -21.42 -20.06
C VAL A 286 -2.67 -22.79 -19.52
N ASP A 287 -3.41 -22.79 -18.41
CA ASP A 287 -3.88 -24.00 -17.72
C ASP A 287 -5.43 -24.04 -17.62
N LYS A 288 -6.00 -23.03 -17.02
CA LYS A 288 -7.44 -22.92 -16.73
C LYS A 288 -7.97 -21.58 -17.16
N ALA A 289 -9.31 -21.44 -17.18
CA ALA A 289 -9.93 -20.15 -17.43
C ALA A 289 -9.97 -19.30 -16.14
N VAL A 290 -9.80 -17.98 -16.33
CA VAL A 290 -10.10 -16.97 -15.35
C VAL A 290 -11.39 -16.24 -15.72
N ALA A 291 -12.33 -16.13 -14.79
CA ALA A 291 -13.58 -15.42 -14.97
C ALA A 291 -13.47 -13.98 -14.43
N PHE A 292 -14.09 -13.05 -15.14
CA PHE A 292 -14.24 -11.66 -14.68
C PHE A 292 -15.72 -11.34 -14.54
N GLY A 293 -16.15 -11.08 -13.30
CA GLY A 293 -17.55 -10.83 -12.96
C GLY A 293 -18.12 -9.56 -13.58
N ARG A 294 -17.28 -8.51 -13.71
CA ARG A 294 -17.66 -7.23 -14.31
C ARG A 294 -16.58 -6.73 -15.28
N LEU A 295 -17.02 -6.06 -16.34
CA LEU A 295 -16.15 -5.44 -17.34
C LEU A 295 -16.61 -4.01 -17.63
N GLN A 296 -15.66 -3.14 -17.99
CA GLN A 296 -15.94 -1.73 -18.28
C GLN A 296 -15.23 -1.26 -19.54
N ARG A 297 -16.01 -0.84 -20.53
CA ARG A 297 -15.51 -0.15 -21.74
C ARG A 297 -15.07 1.28 -21.44
N PRO A 298 -14.25 1.88 -22.29
CA PRO A 298 -13.87 3.30 -22.16
C PRO A 298 -15.13 4.19 -22.07
N ASN A 299 -15.09 5.15 -21.15
CA ASN A 299 -16.15 6.15 -20.94
C ASN A 299 -17.53 5.60 -20.56
N LYS A 300 -17.64 4.33 -20.17
CA LYS A 300 -18.89 3.69 -19.68
C LYS A 300 -18.73 3.32 -18.21
N GLY A 301 -19.84 2.96 -17.57
CA GLY A 301 -19.84 2.29 -16.26
C GLY A 301 -19.48 0.81 -16.39
N PRO A 302 -19.05 0.16 -15.28
CA PRO A 302 -18.87 -1.29 -15.25
C PRO A 302 -20.23 -2.01 -15.41
N LEU A 303 -20.25 -3.08 -16.18
CA LEU A 303 -21.41 -3.94 -16.39
C LEU A 303 -21.10 -5.36 -15.89
N PRO A 304 -22.13 -6.13 -15.42
CA PRO A 304 -22.00 -7.57 -15.26
C PRO A 304 -21.46 -8.21 -16.55
N GLY A 305 -20.55 -9.18 -16.41
CA GLY A 305 -19.82 -9.75 -17.54
C GLY A 305 -20.72 -10.25 -18.67
N TRP A 306 -21.83 -10.92 -18.33
CA TRP A 306 -22.77 -11.40 -19.32
C TRP A 306 -23.49 -10.28 -20.10
N GLN A 307 -23.81 -9.15 -19.45
CA GLN A 307 -24.40 -7.98 -20.12
C GLN A 307 -23.36 -7.28 -21.01
N TRP A 308 -22.11 -7.17 -20.50
CA TRP A 308 -21.02 -6.64 -21.29
C TRP A 308 -20.81 -7.47 -22.57
N ALA A 309 -20.83 -8.80 -22.47
CA ALA A 309 -20.68 -9.69 -23.61
C ALA A 309 -21.78 -9.52 -24.66
N GLN A 310 -23.03 -9.34 -24.24
CA GLN A 310 -24.16 -9.05 -25.16
C GLN A 310 -24.03 -7.71 -25.88
N SER A 311 -23.33 -6.74 -25.28
CA SER A 311 -23.11 -5.41 -25.84
C SER A 311 -21.92 -5.34 -26.82
N ARG A 312 -21.22 -6.47 -27.05
CA ARG A 312 -20.11 -6.53 -28.03
C ARG A 312 -20.60 -6.29 -29.46
N PRO A 313 -19.79 -5.68 -30.32
CA PRO A 313 -20.08 -5.67 -31.75
C PRO A 313 -20.31 -7.11 -32.24
N LYS A 314 -21.34 -7.32 -33.01
CA LYS A 314 -21.48 -8.62 -33.69
C LYS A 314 -20.36 -8.70 -34.75
N PRO A 315 -19.69 -9.85 -34.88
CA PRO A 315 -18.66 -10.07 -35.88
C PRO A 315 -19.15 -9.85 -37.30
#